data_c5ddf858f9cb5e165656f88378bedf52
#
_entry.id   c5ddf858f9cb5e165656f88378bedf52
#
_cell.length_a   1.000
_cell.length_b   1.000
_cell.length_c   1.000
_cell.angle_alpha   90.00
_cell.angle_beta   90.00
_cell.angle_gamma   90.00
#
_symmetry.space_group_name_H-M   'P 1'
#
loop_
_entity.id
_entity.type
_entity.pdbx_description
1 polymer ?
#
loop_
_entity_poly.entity_id
_entity_poly.type
_entity_poly.pdbx_seq_one_letter_code
_entity_poly.pdbx_strand_id
1 'polypeptide(L)'
;MGEVNAGIQTMGPRAKGTLNEYGRHLPDLKGIAQKILNERYEGYGVRFQWMEADVPLRSRHEFKVIEYCEEMEKEYSDGSRLEGAAAAATTKEAVYLGQHSTVTDAEIMGVQIALKTGHNCVALDSQTAIMRMQQLYTGPPRSWIELELLKGMQRGCTLMWVKGHSGIKGNEVADRRAKLKAYGGRVMNETSKITPAGIRQDHPIHSKPGHLGWTRRQVKALTYIVTDRGPMKRWLFIIGRSAEQLCRCGEIQNAAHLRRCHLLDNGRQRSIEECWKDQEWCEAVADFLEI
;
A
#
# COMPACT_ATOMS: atom_id res chain seq x y z
N MET A 1 -21.22 -3.16 8.87
CA MET A 1 -20.39 -2.73 7.74
C MET A 1 -19.31 -1.81 8.33
N GLY A 2 -18.10 -2.31 8.47
CA GLY A 2 -16.99 -1.49 8.98
C GLY A 2 -16.45 -0.65 7.82
N GLU A 3 -16.48 0.66 7.93
CA GLU A 3 -15.71 1.53 7.04
C GLU A 3 -14.24 1.30 7.31
N VAL A 4 -13.54 0.87 6.28
CA VAL A 4 -12.10 0.60 6.36
C VAL A 4 -11.39 1.77 5.72
N ASN A 5 -10.75 2.58 6.54
CA ASN A 5 -9.75 3.55 6.08
C ASN A 5 -8.48 2.81 5.64
N ALA A 6 -8.56 2.09 4.54
CA ALA A 6 -7.42 1.45 3.91
C ALA A 6 -6.85 2.41 2.87
N GLY A 7 -5.75 3.04 3.20
CA GLY A 7 -5.05 3.91 2.25
C GLY A 7 -4.58 3.12 1.03
N ILE A 8 -5.02 3.55 -0.14
CA ILE A 8 -4.54 3.01 -1.41
C ILE A 8 -3.15 3.56 -1.68
N GLN A 9 -2.13 2.84 -1.28
CA GLN A 9 -0.74 3.12 -1.64
C GLN A 9 -0.14 1.99 -2.47
N THR A 10 -0.82 1.61 -3.53
CA THR A 10 -0.25 0.67 -4.51
C THR A 10 0.73 1.33 -5.49
N MET A 11 0.86 2.66 -5.43
CA MET A 11 1.82 3.42 -6.22
C MET A 11 3.01 3.82 -5.36
N GLY A 12 4.22 3.47 -5.79
CA GLY A 12 5.46 3.79 -5.07
C GLY A 12 5.70 5.30 -4.87
N PRO A 13 6.72 5.69 -4.08
CA PRO A 13 7.00 7.09 -3.71
C PRO A 13 7.13 8.05 -4.90
N ARG A 14 7.61 7.56 -6.05
CA ARG A 14 7.69 8.34 -7.29
C ARG A 14 6.33 8.70 -7.87
N ALA A 15 5.32 7.85 -7.66
CA ALA A 15 3.96 8.13 -8.10
C ALA A 15 3.26 9.18 -7.23
N LYS A 16 3.63 9.32 -5.94
CA LYS A 16 3.10 10.37 -5.05
C LYS A 16 3.51 11.77 -5.49
N GLY A 17 4.79 11.98 -5.80
CA GLY A 17 5.26 13.26 -6.36
C GLY A 17 4.52 13.59 -7.66
N THR A 18 4.37 12.61 -8.52
CA THR A 18 3.65 12.73 -9.78
C THR A 18 2.17 13.02 -9.58
N LEU A 19 1.45 12.29 -8.70
CA LEU A 19 0.03 12.55 -8.40
C LEU A 19 -0.20 13.91 -7.75
N ASN A 20 0.71 14.41 -6.91
CA ASN A 20 0.61 15.74 -6.32
C ASN A 20 0.89 16.85 -7.35
N GLU A 21 1.82 16.62 -8.26
CA GLU A 21 2.15 17.57 -9.34
C GLU A 21 1.04 17.60 -10.41
N TYR A 22 0.47 16.42 -10.74
CA TYR A 22 -0.63 16.28 -11.71
C TYR A 22 -2.03 16.30 -11.09
N GLY A 23 -2.15 16.13 -9.78
CA GLY A 23 -3.44 16.27 -9.07
C GLY A 23 -4.07 17.65 -9.20
N ARG A 24 -3.27 18.66 -9.60
CA ARG A 24 -3.78 19.98 -10.02
C ARG A 24 -4.44 19.94 -11.41
N HIS A 25 -4.07 18.98 -12.25
CA HIS A 25 -4.55 18.86 -13.64
C HIS A 25 -5.49 17.67 -13.86
N LEU A 26 -5.55 16.72 -12.92
CA LEU A 26 -6.40 15.53 -12.97
C LEU A 26 -7.06 15.30 -11.59
N PRO A 27 -7.98 16.18 -11.18
CA PRO A 27 -8.59 16.10 -9.84
C PRO A 27 -9.31 14.78 -9.57
N ASP A 28 -9.58 13.97 -10.59
CA ASP A 28 -10.45 12.81 -10.49
C ASP A 28 -9.73 11.44 -10.52
N LEU A 29 -8.40 11.40 -10.68
CA LEU A 29 -7.67 10.11 -10.67
C LEU A 29 -7.81 9.34 -9.36
N LYS A 30 -7.87 10.06 -8.23
CA LYS A 30 -8.12 9.47 -6.91
C LYS A 30 -9.49 8.84 -6.86
N GLY A 31 -10.52 9.59 -7.30
CA GLY A 31 -11.90 9.12 -7.35
C GLY A 31 -12.08 7.91 -8.25
N ILE A 32 -11.49 7.92 -9.45
CA ILE A 32 -11.55 6.81 -10.40
C ILE A 32 -10.86 5.57 -9.81
N ALA A 33 -9.65 5.69 -9.28
CA ALA A 33 -8.95 4.57 -8.69
C ALA A 33 -9.70 3.99 -7.47
N GLN A 34 -10.28 4.84 -6.65
CA GLN A 34 -11.10 4.43 -5.52
C GLN A 34 -12.37 3.72 -5.97
N LYS A 35 -13.05 4.24 -6.99
CA LYS A 35 -14.26 3.62 -7.56
C LYS A 35 -13.96 2.21 -8.09
N ILE A 36 -12.90 2.06 -8.89
CA ILE A 36 -12.48 0.76 -9.44
C ILE A 36 -12.17 -0.24 -8.33
N LEU A 37 -11.47 0.19 -7.28
CA LEU A 37 -11.13 -0.68 -6.17
C LEU A 37 -12.38 -1.04 -5.35
N ASN A 38 -13.27 -0.10 -5.11
CA ASN A 38 -14.51 -0.36 -4.40
C ASN A 38 -15.41 -1.33 -5.19
N GLU A 39 -15.61 -1.12 -6.49
CA GLU A 39 -16.37 -2.04 -7.36
C GLU A 39 -15.78 -3.45 -7.33
N ARG A 40 -14.44 -3.56 -7.37
CA ARG A 40 -13.76 -4.86 -7.37
C ARG A 40 -13.91 -5.63 -6.06
N TYR A 41 -14.00 -4.94 -4.93
CA TYR A 41 -14.08 -5.53 -3.60
C TYR A 41 -15.45 -5.38 -2.94
N GLU A 42 -16.46 -4.89 -3.66
CA GLU A 42 -17.81 -4.69 -3.15
C GLU A 42 -18.42 -5.99 -2.59
N GLY A 43 -18.20 -7.12 -3.27
CA GLY A 43 -18.66 -8.44 -2.81
C GLY A 43 -18.06 -8.92 -1.49
N TYR A 44 -16.96 -8.30 -1.03
CA TYR A 44 -16.32 -8.60 0.25
C TYR A 44 -16.69 -7.61 1.36
N GLY A 45 -17.59 -6.66 1.11
CA GLY A 45 -17.99 -5.64 2.07
C GLY A 45 -16.89 -4.63 2.42
N VAL A 46 -15.88 -4.49 1.56
CA VAL A 46 -14.71 -3.63 1.78
C VAL A 46 -14.81 -2.36 0.96
N ARG A 47 -14.63 -1.22 1.60
CA ARG A 47 -14.48 0.08 0.94
C ARG A 47 -13.10 0.63 1.14
N PHE A 48 -12.51 1.14 0.07
CA PHE A 48 -11.21 1.82 0.10
C PHE A 48 -11.42 3.33 0.11
N GLN A 49 -10.67 4.00 0.97
CA GLN A 49 -10.58 5.45 0.98
C GLN A 49 -9.11 5.86 0.90
N TRP A 50 -8.85 7.01 0.30
CA TRP A 50 -7.51 7.58 0.33
C TRP A 50 -7.15 7.98 1.77
N MET A 51 -5.94 7.66 2.19
CA MET A 51 -5.40 8.27 3.40
C MET A 51 -5.06 9.73 3.06
N GLU A 52 -5.92 10.65 3.51
CA GLU A 52 -5.71 12.08 3.29
C GLU A 52 -4.64 12.65 4.21
N ALA A 53 -4.50 12.04 5.39
CA ALA A 53 -3.50 12.44 6.37
C ALA A 53 -2.22 11.60 6.23
N ASP A 54 -1.08 12.26 6.25
CA ASP A 54 0.24 11.65 6.40
C ASP A 54 0.98 12.40 7.53
N VAL A 55 1.95 11.74 8.14
CA VAL A 55 2.84 12.38 9.11
C VAL A 55 3.99 13.01 8.33
N PRO A 56 4.18 14.33 8.37
CA PRO A 56 5.27 15.00 7.66
C PRO A 56 6.64 14.41 8.04
N LEU A 57 7.54 14.24 7.08
CA LEU A 57 8.86 13.63 7.32
C LEU A 57 9.61 14.31 8.47
N ARG A 58 9.54 15.64 8.55
CA ARG A 58 10.21 16.44 9.60
C ARG A 58 9.70 16.16 11.04
N SER A 59 8.51 15.58 11.17
CA SER A 59 7.90 15.24 12.47
C SER A 59 7.95 13.75 12.78
N ARG A 60 8.59 12.95 11.92
CA ARG A 60 8.75 11.53 12.17
C ARG A 60 9.96 11.25 13.05
N HIS A 61 9.80 10.31 13.94
CA HIS A 61 10.87 9.80 14.77
C HIS A 61 11.47 8.53 14.18
N GLU A 62 12.74 8.29 14.45
CA GLU A 62 13.47 7.14 13.93
C GLU A 62 13.12 5.86 14.70
N PHE A 63 13.10 4.74 13.96
CA PHE A 63 13.11 3.38 14.52
C PHE A 63 14.55 2.88 14.53
N LYS A 64 15.21 3.00 15.69
CA LYS A 64 16.58 2.53 15.89
C LYS A 64 16.55 1.02 16.11
N VAL A 65 17.39 0.28 15.42
CA VAL A 65 17.52 -1.18 15.60
C VAL A 65 18.77 -1.50 16.37
N ILE A 66 18.65 -2.37 17.38
CA ILE A 66 19.78 -2.86 18.19
C ILE A 66 19.73 -4.39 18.30
N GLU A 67 20.84 -4.97 18.67
CA GLU A 67 20.92 -6.39 19.04
C GLU A 67 20.25 -6.66 20.39
N TYR A 68 19.90 -7.92 20.64
CA TYR A 68 19.28 -8.33 21.89
C TYR A 68 20.22 -8.07 23.09
N CYS A 69 19.69 -7.37 24.08
CA CYS A 69 20.35 -7.12 25.36
C CYS A 69 19.38 -7.46 26.48
N GLU A 70 19.74 -8.41 27.33
CA GLU A 70 18.86 -8.94 28.39
C GLU A 70 18.62 -7.90 29.51
N GLU A 71 19.64 -7.12 29.86
CA GLU A 71 19.58 -6.15 30.95
C GLU A 71 18.79 -4.88 30.60
N MET A 72 18.56 -4.63 29.32
CA MET A 72 17.82 -3.44 28.89
C MET A 72 16.33 -3.59 29.17
N GLU A 73 15.73 -2.58 29.78
CA GLU A 73 14.26 -2.52 29.95
C GLU A 73 13.57 -2.48 28.59
N LYS A 74 12.68 -3.40 28.37
CA LYS A 74 11.95 -3.58 27.11
C LYS A 74 10.60 -4.21 27.31
N GLU A 75 9.68 -3.97 26.39
CA GLU A 75 8.46 -4.75 26.23
C GLU A 75 8.66 -5.73 25.05
N TYR A 76 8.03 -6.89 25.14
CA TYR A 76 8.05 -7.87 24.06
C TYR A 76 6.75 -7.78 23.27
N SER A 77 6.84 -7.87 21.97
CA SER A 77 5.67 -7.91 21.10
C SER A 77 5.78 -9.03 20.08
N ASP A 78 4.62 -9.54 19.68
CA ASP A 78 4.50 -10.56 18.66
C ASP A 78 3.21 -10.38 17.86
N GLY A 79 3.26 -10.81 16.61
CA GLY A 79 2.14 -10.87 15.70
C GLY A 79 1.89 -12.29 15.22
N SER A 80 0.67 -12.79 15.38
CA SER A 80 0.30 -14.12 14.93
C SER A 80 -0.86 -14.10 13.96
N ARG A 81 -0.86 -15.06 13.03
CA ARG A 81 -2.02 -15.33 12.16
C ARG A 81 -2.35 -16.81 12.23
N LEU A 82 -3.49 -17.11 12.84
CA LEU A 82 -3.96 -18.48 13.02
C LEU A 82 -5.29 -18.67 12.30
N GLU A 83 -5.37 -19.72 11.47
CA GLU A 83 -6.58 -20.06 10.71
C GLU A 83 -7.19 -18.86 9.93
N GLY A 84 -6.33 -18.05 9.35
CA GLY A 84 -6.73 -16.89 8.56
C GLY A 84 -6.94 -15.59 9.36
N ALA A 85 -6.99 -15.62 10.68
CA ALA A 85 -7.19 -14.44 11.51
C ALA A 85 -5.88 -13.99 12.16
N ALA A 86 -5.59 -12.68 12.10
CA ALA A 86 -4.40 -12.08 12.68
C ALA A 86 -4.71 -11.41 14.04
N ALA A 87 -3.73 -11.43 14.93
CA ALA A 87 -3.76 -10.71 16.18
C ALA A 87 -2.34 -10.30 16.60
N ALA A 88 -2.26 -9.21 17.34
CA ALA A 88 -1.04 -8.67 17.92
C ALA A 88 -1.08 -8.79 19.43
N ALA A 89 0.07 -8.99 20.04
CA ALA A 89 0.17 -8.97 21.49
C ALA A 89 1.49 -8.40 21.99
N THR A 90 1.44 -7.91 23.21
CA THR A 90 2.59 -7.70 24.09
C THR A 90 2.52 -8.68 25.26
N THR A 91 3.47 -8.60 26.21
CA THR A 91 3.39 -9.43 27.41
C THR A 91 2.14 -9.12 28.26
N LYS A 92 1.54 -7.94 28.08
CA LYS A 92 0.41 -7.46 28.91
C LYS A 92 -0.92 -7.38 28.16
N GLU A 93 -0.90 -6.95 26.89
CA GLU A 93 -2.09 -6.65 26.11
C GLU A 93 -2.14 -7.46 24.82
N ALA A 94 -3.33 -7.67 24.27
CA ALA A 94 -3.51 -8.29 22.97
C ALA A 94 -4.72 -7.69 22.24
N VAL A 95 -4.58 -7.54 20.91
CA VAL A 95 -5.59 -6.95 20.03
C VAL A 95 -5.86 -7.89 18.86
N TYR A 96 -7.14 -8.15 18.60
CA TYR A 96 -7.59 -8.88 17.42
C TYR A 96 -7.58 -7.98 16.18
N LEU A 97 -7.03 -8.45 15.10
CA LEU A 97 -6.99 -7.75 13.82
C LEU A 97 -7.91 -8.37 12.77
N GLY A 98 -8.20 -9.67 12.89
CA GLY A 98 -9.13 -10.38 12.03
C GLY A 98 -8.53 -10.93 10.75
N GLN A 99 -9.43 -11.28 9.82
CA GLN A 99 -9.05 -12.05 8.64
C GLN A 99 -8.22 -11.27 7.63
N HIS A 100 -8.51 -9.96 7.47
CA HIS A 100 -7.91 -9.14 6.42
C HIS A 100 -6.72 -8.29 6.91
N SER A 101 -5.90 -8.89 7.78
CA SER A 101 -4.62 -8.33 8.21
C SER A 101 -3.52 -9.38 8.07
N THR A 102 -2.31 -8.94 7.75
CA THR A 102 -1.15 -9.82 7.63
C THR A 102 -0.46 -10.04 8.98
N VAL A 103 0.43 -11.03 9.05
CA VAL A 103 1.33 -11.19 10.22
C VAL A 103 2.16 -9.93 10.40
N THR A 104 2.70 -9.35 9.34
CA THR A 104 3.48 -8.10 9.44
C THR A 104 2.66 -6.93 9.99
N ASP A 105 1.39 -6.82 9.63
CA ASP A 105 0.48 -5.82 10.23
C ASP A 105 0.29 -6.07 11.74
N ALA A 106 0.19 -7.33 12.15
CA ALA A 106 0.07 -7.72 13.53
C ALA A 106 1.35 -7.41 14.33
N GLU A 107 2.52 -7.68 13.78
CA GLU A 107 3.81 -7.32 14.38
C GLU A 107 3.93 -5.81 14.62
N ILE A 108 3.61 -5.00 13.61
CA ILE A 108 3.63 -3.53 13.69
C ILE A 108 2.61 -3.04 14.73
N MET A 109 1.43 -3.67 14.80
CA MET A 109 0.43 -3.37 15.83
C MET A 109 0.95 -3.71 17.22
N GLY A 110 1.68 -4.80 17.42
CA GLY A 110 2.31 -5.16 18.69
C GLY A 110 3.26 -4.06 19.19
N VAL A 111 4.08 -3.51 18.29
CA VAL A 111 4.94 -2.37 18.62
C VAL A 111 4.10 -1.13 18.97
N GLN A 112 3.02 -0.87 18.24
CA GLN A 112 2.12 0.25 18.55
C GLN A 112 1.49 0.12 19.96
N ILE A 113 1.08 -1.09 20.37
CA ILE A 113 0.56 -1.36 21.71
C ILE A 113 1.62 -1.04 22.77
N ALA A 114 2.85 -1.53 22.58
CA ALA A 114 3.95 -1.29 23.50
C ALA A 114 4.27 0.22 23.65
N LEU A 115 4.26 0.98 22.54
CA LEU A 115 4.45 2.43 22.57
C LEU A 115 3.32 3.15 23.33
N LYS A 116 2.06 2.74 23.12
CA LYS A 116 0.90 3.32 23.82
C LYS A 116 0.93 3.06 25.32
N THR A 117 1.55 1.96 25.75
CA THR A 117 1.74 1.63 27.18
C THR A 117 3.02 2.25 27.78
N GLY A 118 3.69 3.14 27.03
CA GLY A 118 4.80 3.95 27.52
C GLY A 118 6.21 3.37 27.28
N HIS A 119 6.31 2.19 26.64
CA HIS A 119 7.60 1.55 26.36
C HIS A 119 8.21 2.12 25.08
N ASN A 120 9.51 2.42 25.11
CA ASN A 120 10.23 2.91 23.94
C ASN A 120 11.22 1.93 23.37
N CYS A 121 11.46 0.83 24.05
CA CYS A 121 12.25 -0.30 23.60
C CYS A 121 11.32 -1.51 23.45
N VAL A 122 11.23 -2.07 22.26
CA VAL A 122 10.35 -3.18 21.94
C VAL A 122 11.16 -4.30 21.32
N ALA A 123 11.11 -5.48 21.93
CA ALA A 123 11.73 -6.68 21.42
C ALA A 123 10.72 -7.49 20.60
N LEU A 124 11.11 -7.87 19.38
CA LEU A 124 10.27 -8.65 18.46
C LEU A 124 11.15 -9.54 17.57
N ASP A 125 10.60 -10.62 17.06
CA ASP A 125 11.35 -11.57 16.24
C ASP A 125 11.18 -11.39 14.73
N SER A 126 10.26 -10.55 14.29
CA SER A 126 9.96 -10.31 12.89
C SER A 126 10.93 -9.33 12.23
N GLN A 127 11.96 -9.83 11.54
CA GLN A 127 12.86 -8.98 10.74
C GLN A 127 12.11 -8.20 9.66
N THR A 128 11.07 -8.78 9.06
CA THR A 128 10.25 -8.12 8.05
C THR A 128 9.53 -6.89 8.61
N ALA A 129 8.97 -7.00 9.80
CA ALA A 129 8.31 -5.88 10.47
C ALA A 129 9.34 -4.79 10.85
N ILE A 130 10.50 -5.17 11.37
CA ILE A 130 11.60 -4.25 11.69
C ILE A 130 12.01 -3.45 10.44
N MET A 131 12.35 -4.12 9.35
CA MET A 131 12.73 -3.47 8.10
C MET A 131 11.61 -2.55 7.58
N ARG A 132 10.36 -2.98 7.70
CA ARG A 132 9.23 -2.17 7.27
C ARG A 132 9.07 -0.91 8.12
N MET A 133 9.22 -1.00 9.43
CA MET A 133 9.17 0.17 10.34
C MET A 133 10.32 1.15 10.07
N GLN A 134 11.54 0.67 9.85
CA GLN A 134 12.65 1.54 9.46
C GLN A 134 12.35 2.32 8.17
N GLN A 135 11.70 1.68 7.17
CA GLN A 135 11.29 2.34 5.94
C GLN A 135 10.24 3.43 6.16
N LEU A 136 9.49 3.41 7.25
CA LEU A 136 8.51 4.44 7.57
C LEU A 136 9.15 5.79 7.92
N TYR A 137 10.41 5.81 8.31
CA TYR A 137 11.11 7.07 8.60
C TYR A 137 11.17 7.98 7.37
N THR A 138 11.46 7.44 6.20
CA THR A 138 11.60 8.19 4.94
C THR A 138 10.52 7.89 3.92
N GLY A 139 9.80 6.78 4.07
CA GLY A 139 8.79 6.32 3.12
C GLY A 139 7.35 6.55 3.59
N PRO A 140 6.39 6.42 2.69
CA PRO A 140 4.99 6.59 3.04
C PRO A 140 4.44 5.38 3.83
N PRO A 141 3.51 5.60 4.77
CA PRO A 141 2.74 4.52 5.37
C PRO A 141 1.90 3.81 4.30
N ARG A 142 1.75 2.49 4.40
CA ARG A 142 0.99 1.64 3.46
C ARG A 142 -0.34 1.18 4.03
N SER A 143 -0.53 1.35 5.33
CA SER A 143 -1.76 0.98 6.03
C SER A 143 -2.09 2.00 7.10
N TRP A 144 -3.33 1.96 7.59
CA TRP A 144 -3.75 2.79 8.71
C TRP A 144 -2.99 2.41 10.00
N ILE A 145 -2.56 1.14 10.16
CA ILE A 145 -1.74 0.69 11.29
C ILE A 145 -0.41 1.43 11.32
N GLU A 146 0.27 1.49 10.16
CA GLU A 146 1.52 2.22 10.02
C GLU A 146 1.35 3.74 10.23
N LEU A 147 0.24 4.29 9.73
CA LEU A 147 -0.08 5.70 9.95
C LEU A 147 -0.33 6.02 11.42
N GLU A 148 -1.10 5.19 12.10
CA GLU A 148 -1.37 5.35 13.53
C GLU A 148 -0.11 5.14 14.38
N LEU A 149 0.76 4.21 13.98
CA LEU A 149 2.09 4.05 14.60
C LEU A 149 2.89 5.36 14.52
N LEU A 150 3.01 5.96 13.32
CA LEU A 150 3.73 7.22 13.12
C LEU A 150 3.10 8.39 13.89
N LYS A 151 1.77 8.48 13.93
CA LYS A 151 1.05 9.52 14.69
C LYS A 151 1.23 9.35 16.20
N GLY A 152 1.28 8.12 16.69
CA GLY A 152 1.43 7.81 18.11
C GLY A 152 2.84 7.97 18.64
N MET A 153 3.84 8.04 17.76
CA MET A 153 5.23 8.22 18.17
C MET A 153 5.49 9.68 18.58
N GLN A 154 5.73 9.90 19.86
CA GLN A 154 6.16 11.20 20.41
C GLN A 154 7.68 11.33 20.52
N ARG A 155 8.41 10.22 20.38
CA ARG A 155 9.86 10.08 20.46
C ARG A 155 10.32 8.86 19.67
N GLY A 156 11.61 8.72 19.42
CA GLY A 156 12.18 7.57 18.73
C GLY A 156 11.86 6.25 19.44
N CYS A 157 11.75 5.18 18.68
CA CYS A 157 11.55 3.83 19.17
C CYS A 157 12.78 2.99 18.92
N THR A 158 13.23 2.25 19.93
CA THR A 158 14.28 1.24 19.79
C THR A 158 13.61 -0.12 19.56
N LEU A 159 13.92 -0.72 18.41
CA LEU A 159 13.51 -2.07 18.06
C LEU A 159 14.66 -3.03 18.35
N MET A 160 14.40 -4.05 19.13
CA MET A 160 15.38 -5.08 19.50
C MET A 160 14.97 -6.38 18.83
N TRP A 161 15.81 -6.85 17.89
CA TRP A 161 15.53 -8.14 17.29
C TRP A 161 15.89 -9.28 18.23
N VAL A 162 14.96 -10.23 18.38
CA VAL A 162 15.18 -11.48 19.11
C VAL A 162 14.96 -12.66 18.17
N LYS A 163 15.65 -13.76 18.44
CA LYS A 163 15.40 -14.98 17.68
C LYS A 163 14.10 -15.63 18.16
N GLY A 164 13.16 -15.84 17.27
CA GLY A 164 11.90 -16.54 17.56
C GLY A 164 12.14 -17.97 18.06
N HIS A 165 11.30 -18.43 18.96
CA HIS A 165 11.33 -19.79 19.54
C HIS A 165 12.69 -20.20 20.13
N SER A 166 13.40 -19.24 20.74
CA SER A 166 14.72 -19.45 21.35
C SER A 166 14.73 -19.50 22.86
N GLY A 167 13.55 -19.65 23.49
CA GLY A 167 13.40 -19.74 24.94
C GLY A 167 13.42 -18.39 25.66
N ILE A 168 13.37 -17.26 24.92
CA ILE A 168 13.26 -15.92 25.52
C ILE A 168 11.83 -15.77 26.06
N LYS A 169 11.67 -15.85 27.39
CA LYS A 169 10.36 -15.91 28.09
C LYS A 169 9.39 -14.83 27.66
N GLY A 170 9.85 -13.57 27.52
CA GLY A 170 8.98 -12.47 27.12
C GLY A 170 8.41 -12.65 25.72
N ASN A 171 9.23 -13.08 24.76
CA ASN A 171 8.80 -13.34 23.38
C ASN A 171 7.82 -14.54 23.31
N GLU A 172 8.09 -15.61 24.05
CA GLU A 172 7.18 -16.78 24.13
C GLU A 172 5.82 -16.43 24.76
N VAL A 173 5.79 -15.49 25.71
CA VAL A 173 4.53 -14.98 26.30
C VAL A 173 3.76 -14.16 25.27
N ALA A 174 4.40 -13.24 24.57
CA ALA A 174 3.77 -12.42 23.52
C ALA A 174 3.22 -13.31 22.39
N ASP A 175 4.00 -14.26 21.87
CA ASP A 175 3.59 -15.23 20.85
C ASP A 175 2.35 -16.02 21.28
N ARG A 176 2.37 -16.61 22.50
CA ARG A 176 1.22 -17.35 23.00
C ARG A 176 -0.03 -16.48 23.10
N ARG A 177 0.10 -15.23 23.57
CA ARG A 177 -1.02 -14.30 23.69
C ARG A 177 -1.56 -13.89 22.34
N ALA A 178 -0.71 -13.63 21.35
CA ALA A 178 -1.11 -13.32 19.98
C ALA A 178 -1.91 -14.49 19.37
N LYS A 179 -1.44 -15.72 19.51
CA LYS A 179 -2.13 -16.94 19.05
C LYS A 179 -3.50 -17.12 19.74
N LEU A 180 -3.57 -16.98 21.06
CA LEU A 180 -4.81 -17.08 21.81
C LEU A 180 -5.80 -15.99 21.39
N LYS A 181 -5.35 -14.75 21.17
CA LYS A 181 -6.20 -13.65 20.76
C LYS A 181 -6.71 -13.84 19.33
N ALA A 182 -5.87 -14.34 18.41
CA ALA A 182 -6.29 -14.66 17.05
C ALA A 182 -7.42 -15.71 17.04
N TYR A 183 -7.26 -16.78 17.80
CA TYR A 183 -8.28 -17.83 17.94
C TYR A 183 -9.55 -17.30 18.63
N GLY A 184 -9.42 -16.69 19.81
CA GLY A 184 -10.55 -16.19 20.59
C GLY A 184 -11.36 -15.11 19.88
N GLY A 185 -10.70 -14.15 19.23
CA GLY A 185 -11.36 -13.10 18.48
C GLY A 185 -12.16 -13.62 17.29
N ARG A 186 -11.69 -14.67 16.63
CA ARG A 186 -12.41 -15.36 15.56
C ARG A 186 -13.65 -16.07 16.10
N VAL A 187 -13.53 -16.81 17.19
CA VAL A 187 -14.67 -17.53 17.81
C VAL A 187 -15.75 -16.55 18.27
N MET A 188 -15.33 -15.40 18.81
CA MET A 188 -16.25 -14.36 19.32
C MET A 188 -16.73 -13.37 18.26
N ASN A 189 -16.39 -13.58 16.99
CA ASN A 189 -16.72 -12.68 15.87
C ASN A 189 -16.33 -11.21 16.16
N GLU A 190 -15.17 -10.99 16.76
CA GLU A 190 -14.67 -9.63 16.98
C GLU A 190 -14.50 -8.89 15.65
N THR A 191 -14.72 -7.59 15.65
CA THR A 191 -14.62 -6.75 14.43
C THR A 191 -13.22 -6.81 13.84
N SER A 192 -13.13 -7.23 12.58
CA SER A 192 -11.87 -7.28 11.83
C SER A 192 -11.37 -5.89 11.49
N LYS A 193 -10.07 -5.72 11.62
CA LYS A 193 -9.35 -4.53 11.14
C LYS A 193 -8.70 -4.88 9.81
N ILE A 194 -9.05 -4.17 8.77
CA ILE A 194 -8.68 -4.54 7.40
C ILE A 194 -7.48 -3.71 6.94
N THR A 195 -6.50 -4.37 6.31
CA THR A 195 -5.38 -3.71 5.66
C THR A 195 -5.33 -4.04 4.17
N PRO A 196 -4.77 -3.15 3.32
CA PRO A 196 -4.61 -3.45 1.90
C PRO A 196 -3.72 -4.67 1.64
N ALA A 197 -2.77 -4.93 2.53
CA ALA A 197 -1.90 -6.10 2.45
C ALA A 197 -2.66 -7.38 2.78
N GLY A 198 -3.50 -7.37 3.83
CA GLY A 198 -4.33 -8.49 4.22
C GLY A 198 -5.34 -8.87 3.16
N ILE A 199 -6.03 -7.88 2.57
CA ILE A 199 -6.95 -8.16 1.44
C ILE A 199 -6.20 -8.81 0.28
N ARG A 200 -5.02 -8.30 -0.10
CA ARG A 200 -4.23 -8.90 -1.17
C ARG A 200 -3.76 -10.32 -0.86
N GLN A 201 -3.51 -10.62 0.41
CA GLN A 201 -3.12 -11.96 0.85
C GLN A 201 -4.29 -12.95 0.77
N ASP A 202 -5.47 -12.53 1.21
CA ASP A 202 -6.65 -13.39 1.25
C ASP A 202 -7.35 -13.50 -0.12
N HIS A 203 -7.25 -12.45 -0.90
CA HIS A 203 -7.76 -12.36 -2.26
C HIS A 203 -6.60 -11.98 -3.20
N PRO A 204 -5.67 -12.91 -3.45
CA PRO A 204 -4.53 -12.61 -4.28
C PRO A 204 -5.02 -12.16 -5.65
N ILE A 205 -4.88 -10.87 -5.87
CA ILE A 205 -4.96 -10.34 -7.21
C ILE A 205 -3.73 -10.91 -7.88
N HIS A 206 -3.89 -12.02 -8.58
CA HIS A 206 -2.81 -12.50 -9.40
C HIS A 206 -2.40 -11.33 -10.26
N SER A 207 -1.21 -10.84 -10.04
CA SER A 207 -0.65 -9.62 -10.64
C SER A 207 -0.42 -9.73 -12.15
N LYS A 208 -0.87 -10.83 -12.75
CA LYS A 208 -0.92 -10.97 -14.21
C LYS A 208 -2.11 -10.16 -14.71
N PRO A 209 -1.89 -9.25 -15.65
CA PRO A 209 -2.96 -8.51 -16.34
C PRO A 209 -4.14 -9.37 -16.81
N GLY A 210 -3.92 -10.68 -17.00
CA GLY A 210 -4.90 -11.67 -17.38
C GLY A 210 -6.13 -11.84 -16.47
N HIS A 211 -6.14 -11.32 -15.23
CA HIS A 211 -7.34 -11.36 -14.39
C HIS A 211 -8.42 -10.36 -14.80
N LEU A 212 -8.06 -9.29 -15.50
CA LEU A 212 -8.99 -8.37 -16.13
C LEU A 212 -9.24 -8.74 -17.60
N GLY A 213 -8.66 -9.85 -18.08
CA GLY A 213 -8.62 -10.15 -19.51
C GLY A 213 -7.66 -9.24 -20.30
N TRP A 214 -6.92 -8.38 -19.62
CA TRP A 214 -6.02 -7.41 -20.25
C TRP A 214 -4.61 -7.98 -20.42
N THR A 215 -4.01 -7.72 -21.58
CA THR A 215 -2.60 -8.05 -21.83
C THR A 215 -1.68 -7.07 -21.09
N ARG A 216 -0.41 -7.47 -20.92
CA ARG A 216 0.61 -6.58 -20.35
C ARG A 216 0.79 -5.31 -21.19
N ARG A 217 0.64 -5.40 -22.52
CA ARG A 217 0.72 -4.27 -23.44
C ARG A 217 -0.40 -3.27 -23.19
N GLN A 218 -1.64 -3.74 -23.12
CA GLN A 218 -2.83 -2.92 -22.83
C GLN A 218 -2.73 -2.18 -21.50
N VAL A 219 -2.32 -2.88 -20.44
CA VAL A 219 -2.11 -2.25 -19.12
C VAL A 219 -0.99 -1.19 -19.18
N LYS A 220 0.08 -1.46 -19.94
CA LYS A 220 1.19 -0.52 -20.10
C LYS A 220 0.75 0.74 -20.87
N ALA A 221 0.02 0.57 -21.98
CA ALA A 221 -0.57 1.66 -22.73
C ALA A 221 -1.50 2.52 -21.87
N LEU A 222 -2.42 1.88 -21.15
CA LEU A 222 -3.31 2.57 -20.22
C LEU A 222 -2.54 3.35 -19.15
N THR A 223 -1.49 2.76 -18.58
CA THR A 223 -0.64 3.44 -17.59
C THR A 223 -0.02 4.71 -18.17
N TYR A 224 0.43 4.69 -19.41
CA TYR A 224 0.99 5.87 -20.07
C TYR A 224 -0.06 6.94 -20.34
N ILE A 225 -1.26 6.55 -20.74
CA ILE A 225 -2.40 7.47 -20.91
C ILE A 225 -2.80 8.14 -19.61
N VAL A 226 -2.82 7.39 -18.51
CA VAL A 226 -3.22 7.92 -17.19
C VAL A 226 -2.14 8.82 -16.58
N THR A 227 -0.87 8.47 -16.76
CA THR A 227 0.26 9.18 -16.14
C THR A 227 0.84 10.30 -17.00
N ASP A 228 0.45 10.40 -18.26
CA ASP A 228 1.05 11.26 -19.29
C ASP A 228 2.58 11.06 -19.41
N ARG A 229 3.06 9.85 -19.14
CA ARG A 229 4.48 9.47 -19.16
C ARG A 229 4.66 8.21 -19.97
N GLY A 230 5.89 7.98 -20.44
CA GLY A 230 6.22 6.81 -21.26
C GLY A 230 6.79 7.20 -22.62
N PRO A 231 6.65 6.37 -23.66
CA PRO A 231 7.26 6.63 -24.96
C PRO A 231 6.54 7.70 -25.80
N MET A 232 5.68 8.51 -25.20
CA MET A 232 5.07 9.65 -25.89
C MET A 232 6.11 10.72 -26.19
N LYS A 233 6.11 11.25 -27.41
CA LYS A 233 7.13 12.18 -27.91
C LYS A 233 7.27 13.42 -27.03
N ARG A 234 6.18 13.98 -26.50
CA ARG A 234 6.25 15.10 -25.57
C ARG A 234 7.05 14.76 -24.33
N TRP A 235 6.77 13.59 -23.71
CA TRP A 235 7.50 13.16 -22.52
C TRP A 235 8.97 12.90 -22.82
N LEU A 236 9.27 12.22 -23.92
CA LEU A 236 10.65 11.98 -24.36
C LEU A 236 11.40 13.28 -24.65
N PHE A 237 10.73 14.29 -25.21
CA PHE A 237 11.28 15.63 -25.41
C PHE A 237 11.61 16.32 -24.07
N ILE A 238 10.68 16.30 -23.10
CA ILE A 238 10.88 16.91 -21.77
C ILE A 238 12.10 16.30 -21.04
N ILE A 239 12.31 14.99 -21.17
CA ILE A 239 13.45 14.31 -20.53
C ILE A 239 14.72 14.27 -21.40
N GLY A 240 14.74 15.00 -22.51
CA GLY A 240 15.90 15.12 -23.41
C GLY A 240 16.22 13.87 -24.23
N ARG A 241 15.26 12.93 -24.38
CA ARG A 241 15.44 11.69 -25.17
C ARG A 241 14.87 11.75 -26.58
N SER A 242 14.23 12.84 -26.98
CA SER A 242 13.73 13.09 -28.33
C SER A 242 13.87 14.56 -28.64
N ALA A 243 14.19 14.88 -29.93
CA ALA A 243 14.17 16.23 -30.46
C ALA A 243 12.76 16.66 -30.91
N GLU A 244 11.84 15.70 -31.07
CA GLU A 244 10.48 15.93 -31.54
C GLU A 244 9.46 15.67 -30.47
N GLN A 245 8.40 16.48 -30.46
CA GLN A 245 7.26 16.31 -29.57
C GLN A 245 5.93 16.10 -30.30
N LEU A 246 5.95 16.10 -31.65
CA LEU A 246 4.74 16.04 -32.46
C LEU A 246 4.33 14.61 -32.81
N CYS A 247 3.03 14.36 -32.77
CA CYS A 247 2.40 13.17 -33.33
C CYS A 247 2.49 13.18 -34.85
N ARG A 248 2.30 12.02 -35.48
CA ARG A 248 2.22 11.90 -36.98
C ARG A 248 1.08 12.76 -37.54
N CYS A 249 0.08 13.14 -36.76
CA CYS A 249 -1.00 14.03 -37.19
C CYS A 249 -0.68 15.53 -37.06
N GLY A 250 0.50 15.91 -36.55
CA GLY A 250 0.94 17.29 -36.40
C GLY A 250 0.69 17.91 -35.04
N GLU A 251 -0.11 17.30 -34.17
CA GLU A 251 -0.35 17.82 -32.81
C GLU A 251 0.71 17.32 -31.80
N ILE A 252 0.83 17.98 -30.65
CA ILE A 252 1.73 17.52 -29.55
C ILE A 252 1.29 16.16 -29.05
N GLN A 253 2.18 15.15 -29.14
CA GLN A 253 1.90 13.77 -28.73
C GLN A 253 2.00 13.62 -27.20
N ASN A 254 0.90 13.80 -26.53
CA ASN A 254 0.70 13.56 -25.08
C ASN A 254 -0.56 12.71 -24.86
N ALA A 255 -0.83 12.33 -23.60
CA ALA A 255 -2.00 11.52 -23.28
C ALA A 255 -3.33 12.17 -23.65
N ALA A 256 -3.46 13.49 -23.47
CA ALA A 256 -4.67 14.21 -23.84
C ALA A 256 -4.91 14.18 -25.36
N HIS A 257 -3.84 14.33 -26.16
CA HIS A 257 -3.92 14.19 -27.60
C HIS A 257 -4.26 12.77 -28.04
N LEU A 258 -3.57 11.75 -27.50
CA LEU A 258 -3.82 10.36 -27.91
C LEU A 258 -5.27 9.92 -27.69
N ARG A 259 -5.94 10.44 -26.65
CA ARG A 259 -7.36 10.17 -26.40
C ARG A 259 -8.33 10.78 -27.42
N ARG A 260 -7.85 11.64 -28.32
CA ARG A 260 -8.64 12.29 -29.39
C ARG A 260 -7.95 12.25 -30.76
N CYS A 261 -6.85 11.54 -30.86
CA CYS A 261 -6.08 11.49 -32.09
C CYS A 261 -6.89 10.77 -33.19
N HIS A 262 -7.08 11.44 -34.32
CA HIS A 262 -7.83 10.88 -35.45
C HIS A 262 -7.15 9.65 -36.09
N LEU A 263 -5.86 9.48 -35.87
CA LEU A 263 -5.12 8.29 -36.33
C LEU A 263 -5.36 7.06 -35.43
N LEU A 264 -5.91 7.25 -34.21
CA LEU A 264 -6.24 6.16 -33.30
C LEU A 264 -7.72 5.83 -33.27
N ASP A 265 -8.59 6.83 -33.32
CA ASP A 265 -10.03 6.63 -33.12
C ASP A 265 -10.87 7.70 -33.86
N ASN A 266 -10.54 7.97 -35.12
CA ASN A 266 -11.26 8.92 -35.98
C ASN A 266 -11.57 10.29 -35.28
N GLY A 267 -10.73 10.70 -34.36
CA GLY A 267 -10.87 11.96 -33.63
C GLY A 267 -11.92 11.96 -32.51
N ARG A 268 -12.49 10.80 -32.14
CA ARG A 268 -13.39 10.70 -31.01
C ARG A 268 -12.64 11.05 -29.71
N GLN A 269 -13.20 12.02 -28.96
CA GLN A 269 -12.69 12.35 -27.63
C GLN A 269 -13.10 11.30 -26.63
N ARG A 270 -12.11 10.67 -25.97
CA ARG A 270 -12.31 9.66 -24.91
C ARG A 270 -12.03 10.23 -23.54
N SER A 271 -12.86 9.90 -22.57
CA SER A 271 -12.57 10.09 -21.16
C SER A 271 -11.56 9.02 -20.68
N ILE A 272 -10.92 9.25 -19.53
CA ILE A 272 -10.04 8.25 -18.91
C ILE A 272 -10.85 7.01 -18.53
N GLU A 273 -12.10 7.18 -18.07
CA GLU A 273 -12.99 6.08 -17.69
C GLU A 273 -13.34 5.18 -18.89
N GLU A 274 -13.57 5.76 -20.07
CA GLU A 274 -13.76 4.98 -21.30
C GLU A 274 -12.49 4.20 -21.69
N CYS A 275 -11.30 4.80 -21.53
CA CYS A 275 -10.04 4.11 -21.77
C CYS A 275 -9.86 2.88 -20.86
N TRP A 276 -10.32 2.94 -19.62
CA TRP A 276 -10.26 1.82 -18.66
C TRP A 276 -11.16 0.64 -19.03
N LYS A 277 -12.13 0.84 -19.89
CA LYS A 277 -13.11 -0.17 -20.29
C LYS A 277 -12.85 -0.73 -21.69
N ASP A 278 -11.97 -0.08 -22.46
CA ASP A 278 -11.74 -0.40 -23.87
C ASP A 278 -10.36 -1.01 -24.10
N GLN A 279 -10.33 -2.34 -24.08
CA GLN A 279 -9.11 -3.13 -24.31
C GLN A 279 -8.58 -2.99 -25.73
N GLU A 280 -9.46 -2.93 -26.71
CA GLU A 280 -9.10 -2.83 -28.13
C GLU A 280 -8.44 -1.49 -28.42
N TRP A 281 -8.98 -0.43 -27.85
CA TRP A 281 -8.37 0.88 -27.96
C TRP A 281 -7.00 0.94 -27.26
N CYS A 282 -6.84 0.33 -26.08
CA CYS A 282 -5.57 0.25 -25.40
C CYS A 282 -4.52 -0.56 -26.18
N GLU A 283 -4.95 -1.61 -26.91
CA GLU A 283 -4.06 -2.34 -27.82
C GLU A 283 -3.63 -1.44 -29.01
N ALA A 284 -4.59 -0.72 -29.61
CA ALA A 284 -4.27 0.24 -30.66
C ALA A 284 -3.30 1.32 -30.21
N VAL A 285 -3.42 1.83 -28.98
CA VAL A 285 -2.44 2.75 -28.38
C VAL A 285 -1.10 2.08 -28.18
N ALA A 286 -1.07 0.81 -27.75
CA ALA A 286 0.18 0.07 -27.60
C ALA A 286 0.90 -0.13 -28.95
N ASP A 287 0.17 -0.44 -29.98
CA ASP A 287 0.71 -0.52 -31.36
C ASP A 287 1.21 0.83 -31.86
N PHE A 288 0.42 1.88 -31.62
CA PHE A 288 0.77 3.25 -32.03
C PHE A 288 2.04 3.77 -31.35
N LEU A 289 2.28 3.38 -30.09
CA LEU A 289 3.45 3.73 -29.30
C LEU A 289 4.60 2.70 -29.43
N GLU A 290 4.41 1.63 -30.18
CA GLU A 290 5.40 0.55 -30.40
C GLU A 290 5.90 -0.08 -29.09
N ILE A 291 4.97 -0.43 -28.16
CA ILE A 291 5.29 -0.92 -26.81
C ILE A 291 4.79 -2.34 -26.54
#